data_ead80c74840f1fb251442417c218033b
#
_entry.id   ead80c74840f1fb251442417c218033b
#
_cell.length_a   1.000
_cell.length_b   1.000
_cell.length_c   1.000
_cell.angle_alpha   90.00
_cell.angle_beta   90.00
_cell.angle_gamma   90.00
#
_symmetry.space_group_name_H-M   'P 1'
#
loop_
_entity.id
_entity.type
_entity.pdbx_description
1 polymer ?
#
loop_
_entity_poly.entity_id
_entity_poly.type
_entity_poly.pdbx_seq_one_letter_code
_entity_poly.pdbx_strand_id
1 'polypeptide(L)'
;MSKPELKHPLKLSPGYNVDDAEMIAKIQRDMSSGQPYHYFFHGKVGRGKTFLAQHIIRSYPNSHWYYPSPNPIAKSGMITIREYYREYLEFNKSKGYGAVTDQKANDRLLLKSFLCLDDIGNEKPATKPAREYIGACIERRYDAIKSGRVHATIMTSNHDMGAIKGMYGSRVQDRIYEVFDIMEIKREKGKKSYRREKQTELNKG
;
A
#
# COMPACT_ATOMS: atom_id res chain seq x y z
N MET A 1 -8.02 -7.37 25.82
CA MET A 1 -7.12 -6.44 25.10
C MET A 1 -7.84 -5.12 24.96
N SER A 2 -7.24 -4.01 25.44
CA SER A 2 -7.81 -2.67 25.31
C SER A 2 -7.85 -2.27 23.83
N LYS A 3 -8.97 -1.68 23.40
CA LYS A 3 -9.12 -1.16 22.02
C LYS A 3 -7.99 -0.16 21.76
N PRO A 4 -7.32 -0.23 20.61
CA PRO A 4 -6.31 0.76 20.26
C PRO A 4 -7.00 2.13 20.08
N GLU A 5 -6.59 3.09 20.91
CA GLU A 5 -7.05 4.46 20.83
C GLU A 5 -6.31 5.15 19.67
N LEU A 6 -7.05 5.67 18.68
CA LEU A 6 -6.46 6.38 17.55
C LEU A 6 -5.85 7.69 18.06
N LYS A 7 -4.53 7.84 17.98
CA LYS A 7 -3.81 9.04 18.41
C LYS A 7 -4.22 10.31 17.65
N HIS A 8 -4.70 10.16 16.43
CA HIS A 8 -5.13 11.29 15.62
C HIS A 8 -6.34 10.89 14.76
N PRO A 9 -7.46 11.62 14.79
CA PRO A 9 -8.53 11.44 13.82
C PRO A 9 -7.94 11.68 12.41
N LEU A 10 -8.39 10.90 11.44
CA LEU A 10 -8.03 11.10 10.04
C LEU A 10 -8.53 12.48 9.58
N LYS A 11 -7.72 13.52 9.79
CA LYS A 11 -7.99 14.86 9.27
C LYS A 11 -7.56 14.91 7.81
N LEU A 12 -8.52 14.90 6.92
CA LEU A 12 -8.25 15.09 5.50
C LEU A 12 -7.93 16.55 5.21
N SER A 13 -7.02 16.78 4.27
CA SER A 13 -6.77 18.13 3.76
C SER A 13 -8.05 18.71 3.15
N PRO A 14 -8.29 20.04 3.28
CA PRO A 14 -9.41 20.70 2.60
C PRO A 14 -9.37 20.37 1.10
N GLY A 15 -10.46 19.86 0.56
CA GLY A 15 -10.56 19.49 -0.86
C GLY A 15 -10.75 18.01 -1.18
N TYR A 16 -10.84 17.14 -0.18
CA TYR A 16 -11.42 15.82 -0.36
C TYR A 16 -12.95 15.92 -0.54
N ASN A 17 -13.47 15.12 -1.46
CA ASN A 17 -14.87 15.16 -1.89
C ASN A 17 -15.81 14.50 -0.85
N VAL A 18 -17.13 14.74 -0.96
CA VAL A 18 -18.16 14.13 -0.11
C VAL A 18 -18.16 12.61 -0.20
N ASP A 19 -17.91 12.05 -1.40
CA ASP A 19 -17.75 10.59 -1.59
C ASP A 19 -16.58 10.03 -0.75
N ASP A 20 -15.55 10.84 -0.53
CA ASP A 20 -14.42 10.49 0.30
C ASP A 20 -14.75 10.50 1.80
N ALA A 21 -15.75 11.26 2.24
CA ALA A 21 -16.15 11.35 3.65
C ALA A 21 -16.73 10.01 4.17
N GLU A 22 -17.55 9.33 3.37
CA GLU A 22 -18.08 8.00 3.73
C GLU A 22 -16.97 6.95 3.78
N MET A 23 -16.08 6.96 2.80
CA MET A 23 -14.91 6.11 2.76
C MET A 23 -14.03 6.33 3.99
N ILE A 24 -13.75 7.58 4.35
CA ILE A 24 -12.95 7.93 5.53
C ILE A 24 -13.65 7.50 6.81
N ALA A 25 -14.96 7.71 6.94
CA ALA A 25 -15.72 7.26 8.09
C ALA A 25 -15.70 5.71 8.22
N LYS A 26 -15.76 4.99 7.10
CA LYS A 26 -15.58 3.54 7.08
C LYS A 26 -14.19 3.15 7.58
N ILE A 27 -13.13 3.74 7.03
CA ILE A 27 -11.75 3.46 7.43
C ILE A 27 -11.56 3.73 8.93
N GLN A 28 -12.08 4.83 9.45
CA GLN A 28 -12.01 5.17 10.87
C GLN A 28 -12.71 4.13 11.75
N ARG A 29 -13.90 3.68 11.35
CA ARG A 29 -14.63 2.62 12.07
C ARG A 29 -13.83 1.33 12.09
N ASP A 30 -13.31 0.89 10.94
CA ASP A 30 -12.54 -0.34 10.82
C ASP A 30 -11.27 -0.29 11.68
N MET A 31 -10.52 0.81 11.62
CA MET A 31 -9.34 1.03 12.46
C MET A 31 -9.68 1.03 13.97
N SER A 32 -10.83 1.57 14.35
CA SER A 32 -11.27 1.64 15.75
C SER A 32 -11.87 0.33 16.26
N SER A 33 -12.27 -0.56 15.37
CA SER A 33 -12.91 -1.84 15.72
C SER A 33 -11.94 -2.83 16.38
N GLY A 34 -10.64 -2.69 16.10
CA GLY A 34 -9.61 -3.65 16.46
C GLY A 34 -9.63 -4.93 15.63
N GLN A 35 -10.48 -5.01 14.61
CA GLN A 35 -10.55 -6.13 13.68
C GLN A 35 -9.56 -5.94 12.52
N PRO A 36 -9.09 -7.02 11.89
CA PRO A 36 -8.27 -6.93 10.69
C PRO A 36 -9.00 -6.17 9.57
N TYR A 37 -8.26 -5.36 8.81
CA TYR A 37 -8.78 -4.63 7.67
C TYR A 37 -7.75 -4.56 6.53
N HIS A 38 -8.24 -4.62 5.29
CA HIS A 38 -7.39 -4.62 4.12
C HIS A 38 -8.00 -3.75 3.02
N TYR A 39 -7.24 -2.80 2.49
CA TYR A 39 -7.71 -1.84 1.49
C TYR A 39 -6.86 -1.87 0.23
N PHE A 40 -7.53 -1.85 -0.91
CA PHE A 40 -6.91 -1.60 -2.21
C PHE A 40 -7.39 -0.26 -2.76
N PHE A 41 -6.55 0.75 -2.66
CA PHE A 41 -6.84 2.09 -3.19
C PHE A 41 -6.37 2.21 -4.63
N HIS A 42 -7.27 2.46 -5.55
CA HIS A 42 -6.89 2.72 -6.93
C HIS A 42 -7.42 4.07 -7.45
N GLY A 43 -6.93 4.50 -8.61
CA GLY A 43 -7.35 5.74 -9.25
C GLY A 43 -6.19 6.51 -9.87
N LYS A 44 -6.48 7.57 -10.61
CA LYS A 44 -5.48 8.33 -11.37
C LYS A 44 -4.37 8.91 -10.48
N VAL A 45 -3.22 9.18 -11.10
CA VAL A 45 -2.07 9.83 -10.45
C VAL A 45 -2.48 11.16 -9.81
N GLY A 46 -1.92 11.47 -8.63
CA GLY A 46 -2.15 12.73 -7.93
C GLY A 46 -3.48 12.85 -7.20
N ARG A 47 -4.21 11.75 -7.01
CA ARG A 47 -5.49 11.71 -6.28
C ARG A 47 -5.35 11.55 -4.77
N GLY A 48 -4.14 11.34 -4.25
CA GLY A 48 -3.91 11.25 -2.81
C GLY A 48 -3.87 9.85 -2.22
N LYS A 49 -3.87 8.78 -3.04
CA LYS A 49 -3.80 7.38 -2.57
C LYS A 49 -2.67 7.13 -1.58
N THR A 50 -1.44 7.44 -1.99
CA THR A 50 -0.23 7.32 -1.17
C THR A 50 -0.34 8.15 0.11
N PHE A 51 -0.89 9.36 0.03
CA PHE A 51 -1.11 10.24 1.18
C PHE A 51 -2.08 9.61 2.19
N LEU A 52 -3.23 9.09 1.70
CA LEU A 52 -4.21 8.40 2.53
C LEU A 52 -3.60 7.17 3.20
N ALA A 53 -2.88 6.34 2.44
CA ALA A 53 -2.19 5.17 2.97
C ALA A 53 -1.18 5.53 4.07
N GLN A 54 -0.36 6.57 3.86
CA GLN A 54 0.58 7.08 4.87
C GLN A 54 -0.13 7.56 6.12
N HIS A 55 -1.27 8.24 5.96
CA HIS A 55 -2.04 8.78 7.07
C HIS A 55 -2.62 7.66 7.93
N ILE A 56 -3.19 6.62 7.30
CA ILE A 56 -3.70 5.43 7.99
C ILE A 56 -2.57 4.77 8.80
N ILE A 57 -1.41 4.55 8.19
CA ILE A 57 -0.27 3.91 8.85
C ILE A 57 0.20 4.73 10.05
N ARG A 58 0.33 6.05 9.92
CA ARG A 58 0.80 6.95 10.99
C ARG A 58 -0.18 7.08 12.15
N SER A 59 -1.47 6.89 11.89
CA SER A 59 -2.52 6.97 12.91
C SER A 59 -2.51 5.78 13.88
N TYR A 60 -1.72 4.75 13.62
CA TYR A 60 -1.64 3.57 14.46
C TYR A 60 -0.74 3.78 15.67
N PRO A 61 -1.26 3.62 16.91
CA PRO A 61 -0.52 3.99 18.13
C PRO A 61 0.70 3.12 18.44
N ASN A 62 0.72 1.89 17.95
CA ASN A 62 1.77 0.90 18.22
C ASN A 62 2.59 0.55 16.99
N SER A 63 2.72 1.48 16.04
CA SER A 63 3.58 1.29 14.89
C SER A 63 5.07 1.33 15.29
N HIS A 64 5.50 0.39 16.14
CA HIS A 64 6.91 0.01 16.28
C HIS A 64 7.38 -0.67 14.98
N TRP A 65 7.22 0.06 13.90
CA TRP A 65 7.40 -0.36 12.53
C TRP A 65 8.85 -0.22 12.10
N TYR A 66 9.76 -0.59 13.00
CA TYR A 66 11.16 -0.62 12.70
C TYR A 66 11.49 -1.87 11.89
N TYR A 67 11.51 -1.70 10.58
CA TYR A 67 12.41 -2.52 9.78
C TYR A 67 13.80 -1.88 9.87
N PRO A 68 14.86 -2.61 10.20
CA PRO A 68 16.23 -2.10 10.16
C PRO A 68 16.69 -2.01 8.70
N SER A 69 16.08 -1.14 7.93
CA SER A 69 16.46 -0.78 6.57
C SER A 69 17.09 0.61 6.64
N PRO A 70 18.18 0.86 5.92
CA PRO A 70 18.70 2.21 5.74
C PRO A 70 17.69 3.12 5.02
N ASN A 71 16.68 2.53 4.35
CA ASN A 71 15.61 3.28 3.69
C ASN A 71 14.60 3.79 4.74
N PRO A 72 14.43 5.13 4.90
CA PRO A 72 13.48 5.70 5.87
C PRO A 72 12.02 5.34 5.58
N ILE A 73 11.67 4.99 4.33
CA ILE A 73 10.32 4.58 3.94
C ILE A 73 10.01 3.17 4.45
N ALA A 74 10.96 2.26 4.38
CA ALA A 74 10.81 0.91 4.92
C ALA A 74 10.70 0.90 6.47
N LYS A 75 11.19 1.93 7.14
CA LYS A 75 11.03 2.12 8.59
C LYS A 75 9.57 2.38 8.98
N SER A 76 8.76 2.94 8.09
CA SER A 76 7.37 3.31 8.35
C SER A 76 6.33 2.20 8.08
N GLY A 77 6.76 0.98 7.73
CA GLY A 77 5.83 -0.08 7.31
C GLY A 77 5.21 0.14 5.94
N MET A 78 5.72 1.12 5.19
CA MET A 78 5.32 1.43 3.82
C MET A 78 6.53 1.27 2.90
N ILE A 79 6.32 0.56 1.80
CA ILE A 79 7.33 0.40 0.75
C ILE A 79 6.66 0.54 -0.61
N THR A 80 7.31 1.25 -1.54
CA THR A 80 6.85 1.24 -2.92
C THR A 80 7.20 -0.11 -3.55
N ILE A 81 6.34 -0.59 -4.44
CA ILE A 81 6.59 -1.85 -5.13
C ILE A 81 7.88 -1.81 -5.95
N ARG A 82 8.21 -0.62 -6.45
CA ARG A 82 9.46 -0.38 -7.17
C ARG A 82 10.70 -0.54 -6.28
N GLU A 83 10.67 0.00 -5.06
CA GLU A 83 11.77 -0.14 -4.10
C GLU A 83 11.89 -1.57 -3.63
N TYR A 84 10.77 -2.22 -3.34
CA TYR A 84 10.72 -3.61 -2.95
C TYR A 84 11.35 -4.53 -4.00
N TYR A 85 11.03 -4.33 -5.28
CA TYR A 85 11.60 -5.09 -6.38
C TYR A 85 13.09 -4.77 -6.61
N ARG A 86 13.49 -3.52 -6.44
CA ARG A 86 14.90 -3.12 -6.53
C ARG A 86 15.73 -3.78 -5.43
N GLU A 87 15.28 -3.77 -4.20
CA GLU A 87 15.96 -4.45 -3.08
C GLU A 87 16.13 -5.95 -3.36
N TYR A 88 15.12 -6.58 -3.91
CA TYR A 88 15.20 -7.97 -4.37
C TYR A 88 16.27 -8.18 -5.43
N LEU A 89 16.37 -7.31 -6.44
CA LEU A 89 17.38 -7.43 -7.51
C LEU A 89 18.80 -7.18 -6.98
N GLU A 90 19.00 -6.17 -6.14
CA GLU A 90 20.30 -5.83 -5.55
C GLU A 90 20.83 -6.99 -4.71
N PHE A 91 19.95 -7.59 -3.95
CA PHE A 91 20.31 -8.74 -3.13
C PHE A 91 20.69 -9.96 -3.97
N ASN A 92 19.93 -10.31 -4.99
CA ASN A 92 20.26 -11.41 -5.88
C ASN A 92 21.60 -11.22 -6.61
N LYS A 93 21.98 -9.97 -6.90
CA LYS A 93 23.29 -9.64 -7.48
C LYS A 93 24.45 -9.87 -6.50
N SER A 94 24.25 -9.62 -5.22
CA SER A 94 25.30 -9.68 -4.20
C SER A 94 25.69 -11.10 -3.81
N LYS A 95 24.84 -12.09 -4.03
CA LYS A 95 25.03 -13.48 -3.55
C LYS A 95 25.27 -14.53 -4.63
N GLY A 96 25.29 -14.15 -5.89
CA GLY A 96 25.34 -15.13 -6.98
C GLY A 96 24.03 -15.90 -7.16
N TYR A 97 23.79 -16.39 -8.35
CA TYR A 97 22.61 -17.18 -8.68
C TYR A 97 22.53 -18.43 -7.80
N GLY A 98 21.58 -18.47 -6.87
CA GLY A 98 21.32 -19.69 -6.08
C GLY A 98 20.96 -19.52 -4.60
N ALA A 99 20.90 -18.30 -4.06
CA ALA A 99 20.65 -18.11 -2.63
C ALA A 99 19.16 -18.20 -2.26
N VAL A 100 18.72 -19.36 -1.86
CA VAL A 100 17.40 -19.66 -1.24
C VAL A 100 17.16 -18.87 0.06
N THR A 101 18.18 -18.21 0.60
CA THR A 101 18.13 -17.54 1.91
C THR A 101 17.34 -16.23 1.94
N ASP A 102 16.96 -15.68 0.79
CA ASP A 102 16.32 -14.35 0.71
C ASP A 102 14.83 -14.35 0.65
N GLN A 103 14.26 -15.46 0.34
CA GLN A 103 12.85 -15.68 0.55
C GLN A 103 12.45 -15.33 2.00
N LYS A 104 13.33 -15.63 2.97
CA LYS A 104 13.11 -15.31 4.39
C LYS A 104 13.10 -13.81 4.71
N ALA A 105 13.92 -12.99 4.06
CA ALA A 105 13.93 -11.55 4.30
C ALA A 105 12.68 -10.89 3.68
N ASN A 106 12.32 -11.28 2.47
CA ASN A 106 11.10 -10.84 1.80
C ASN A 106 9.84 -11.34 2.52
N ASP A 107 9.86 -12.59 3.02
CA ASP A 107 8.78 -13.15 3.81
C ASP A 107 8.57 -12.36 5.10
N ARG A 108 9.65 -11.92 5.76
CA ARG A 108 9.55 -11.07 6.97
C ARG A 108 8.83 -9.76 6.72
N LEU A 109 9.04 -9.11 5.58
CA LEU A 109 8.32 -7.90 5.21
C LEU A 109 6.85 -8.21 4.91
N LEU A 110 6.59 -9.22 4.08
CA LEU A 110 5.24 -9.62 3.69
C LEU A 110 4.41 -10.17 4.85
N LEU A 111 5.05 -10.66 5.92
CA LEU A 111 4.39 -11.15 7.12
C LEU A 111 4.24 -10.11 8.23
N LYS A 112 4.64 -8.86 7.99
CA LYS A 112 4.38 -7.79 8.98
C LYS A 112 2.89 -7.65 9.25
N SER A 113 2.53 -7.48 10.52
CA SER A 113 1.14 -7.32 10.94
C SER A 113 0.42 -6.20 10.17
N PHE A 114 1.14 -5.14 9.83
CA PHE A 114 0.66 -4.02 9.00
C PHE A 114 1.63 -3.79 7.86
N LEU A 115 1.16 -3.59 6.68
CA LEU A 115 1.98 -3.34 5.50
C LEU A 115 1.24 -2.45 4.52
N CYS A 116 1.93 -1.46 3.97
CA CYS A 116 1.49 -0.79 2.76
C CYS A 116 2.43 -1.14 1.60
N LEU A 117 1.86 -1.67 0.54
CA LEU A 117 2.51 -1.84 -0.75
C LEU A 117 2.01 -0.72 -1.68
N ASP A 118 2.83 0.31 -1.83
CA ASP A 118 2.47 1.49 -2.58
C ASP A 118 2.85 1.36 -4.05
N ASP A 119 1.97 1.88 -4.92
CA ASP A 119 2.20 2.07 -6.35
C ASP A 119 2.34 0.75 -7.15
N ILE A 120 1.52 -0.26 -6.80
CA ILE A 120 1.43 -1.54 -7.52
C ILE A 120 1.13 -1.29 -9.00
N GLY A 121 1.86 -1.97 -9.89
CA GLY A 121 1.80 -1.79 -11.34
C GLY A 121 2.79 -0.76 -11.86
N ASN A 122 3.64 -0.17 -11.00
CA ASN A 122 4.66 0.79 -11.38
C ASN A 122 6.10 0.26 -11.12
N GLU A 123 6.25 -1.05 -11.08
CA GLU A 123 7.56 -1.70 -11.00
C GLU A 123 8.45 -1.32 -12.19
N LYS A 124 9.75 -1.15 -11.94
CA LYS A 124 10.73 -0.86 -12.99
C LYS A 124 11.96 -1.73 -12.82
N PRO A 125 12.39 -2.43 -13.87
CA PRO A 125 11.77 -2.48 -15.21
C PRO A 125 10.44 -3.26 -15.19
N ALA A 126 9.46 -2.85 -16.01
CA ALA A 126 8.16 -3.50 -16.15
C ALA A 126 8.26 -4.77 -17.03
N THR A 127 9.09 -5.71 -16.60
CA THR A 127 9.35 -6.96 -17.30
C THR A 127 8.42 -8.08 -16.81
N LYS A 128 8.29 -9.14 -17.61
CA LYS A 128 7.52 -10.33 -17.20
C LYS A 128 8.02 -10.91 -15.87
N PRO A 129 9.34 -11.13 -15.64
CA PRO A 129 9.83 -11.62 -14.35
C PRO A 129 9.49 -10.69 -13.17
N ALA A 130 9.53 -9.35 -13.37
CA ALA A 130 9.14 -8.41 -12.33
C ALA A 130 7.68 -8.58 -11.94
N ARG A 131 6.79 -8.71 -12.91
CA ARG A 131 5.35 -8.90 -12.69
C ARG A 131 5.06 -10.24 -12.02
N GLU A 132 5.71 -11.30 -12.45
CA GLU A 132 5.59 -12.63 -11.82
C GLU A 132 6.03 -12.59 -10.35
N TYR A 133 7.14 -11.92 -10.06
CA TYR A 133 7.63 -11.74 -8.70
C TYR A 133 6.64 -10.95 -7.83
N ILE A 134 6.15 -9.82 -8.32
CA ILE A 134 5.19 -8.99 -7.57
C ILE A 134 3.86 -9.73 -7.40
N GLY A 135 3.39 -10.43 -8.42
CA GLY A 135 2.22 -11.30 -8.31
C GLY A 135 2.36 -12.33 -7.19
N ALA A 136 3.51 -13.02 -7.14
CA ALA A 136 3.81 -13.96 -6.05
C ALA A 136 3.87 -13.29 -4.67
N CYS A 137 4.34 -12.05 -4.57
CA CYS A 137 4.32 -11.28 -3.32
C CYS A 137 2.89 -10.97 -2.85
N ILE A 138 2.01 -10.57 -3.78
CA ILE A 138 0.59 -10.33 -3.48
C ILE A 138 -0.08 -11.62 -3.01
N GLU A 139 0.21 -12.75 -3.67
CA GLU A 139 -0.33 -14.06 -3.29
C GLU A 139 0.12 -14.49 -1.88
N ARG A 140 1.40 -14.31 -1.55
CA ARG A 140 1.90 -14.59 -0.20
C ARG A 140 1.24 -13.71 0.86
N ARG A 141 1.03 -12.44 0.54
CA ARG A 141 0.31 -11.53 1.44
C ARG A 141 -1.13 -11.96 1.64
N TYR A 142 -1.81 -12.38 0.58
CA TYR A 142 -3.13 -12.99 0.66
C TYR A 142 -3.16 -14.20 1.61
N ASP A 143 -2.22 -15.14 1.47
CA ASP A 143 -2.14 -16.32 2.33
C ASP A 143 -1.92 -15.93 3.82
N ALA A 144 -1.15 -14.88 4.08
CA ALA A 144 -0.95 -14.33 5.41
C ALA A 144 -2.23 -13.69 5.99
N ILE A 145 -3.02 -13.02 5.15
CA ILE A 145 -4.35 -12.48 5.51
C ILE A 145 -5.31 -13.62 5.86
N LYS A 146 -5.46 -14.59 4.97
CA LYS A 146 -6.37 -15.73 5.16
C LYS A 146 -6.04 -16.57 6.40
N SER A 147 -4.78 -16.66 6.76
CA SER A 147 -4.33 -17.36 7.98
C SER A 147 -4.42 -16.50 9.26
N GLY A 148 -4.92 -15.28 9.21
CA GLY A 148 -5.05 -14.38 10.36
C GLY A 148 -3.71 -13.88 10.93
N ARG A 149 -2.60 -14.07 10.22
CA ARG A 149 -1.26 -13.67 10.68
C ARG A 149 -0.99 -12.18 10.59
N VAL A 150 -1.81 -11.45 9.86
CA VAL A 150 -1.62 -10.02 9.59
C VAL A 150 -2.89 -9.25 9.90
N HIS A 151 -2.74 -8.05 10.45
CA HIS A 151 -3.86 -7.23 10.91
C HIS A 151 -4.34 -6.24 9.85
N ALA A 152 -3.42 -5.56 9.17
CA ALA A 152 -3.79 -4.59 8.14
C ALA A 152 -2.87 -4.66 6.92
N THR A 153 -3.48 -4.50 5.76
CA THR A 153 -2.75 -4.38 4.50
C THR A 153 -3.38 -3.27 3.68
N ILE A 154 -2.55 -2.35 3.22
CA ILE A 154 -2.97 -1.32 2.28
C ILE A 154 -2.19 -1.53 1.00
N MET A 155 -2.88 -1.58 -0.12
CA MET A 155 -2.27 -1.57 -1.44
C MET A 155 -2.73 -0.33 -2.18
N THR A 156 -1.84 0.32 -2.92
CA THR A 156 -2.23 1.43 -3.80
C THR A 156 -1.83 1.15 -5.23
N SER A 157 -2.61 1.64 -6.19
CA SER A 157 -2.31 1.50 -7.62
C SER A 157 -2.84 2.68 -8.42
N ASN A 158 -2.15 3.02 -9.51
CA ASN A 158 -2.65 3.95 -10.52
C ASN A 158 -3.55 3.24 -11.56
N HIS A 159 -3.66 1.93 -11.45
CA HIS A 159 -4.38 1.04 -12.34
C HIS A 159 -5.65 0.53 -11.69
N ASP A 160 -6.68 0.31 -12.48
CA ASP A 160 -7.90 -0.37 -12.06
C ASP A 160 -7.71 -1.90 -12.01
N MET A 161 -8.71 -2.60 -11.53
CA MET A 161 -8.64 -4.05 -11.37
C MET A 161 -8.54 -4.81 -12.71
N GLY A 162 -9.05 -4.23 -13.81
CA GLY A 162 -8.88 -4.80 -15.15
C GLY A 162 -7.42 -4.78 -15.61
N ALA A 163 -6.74 -3.65 -15.37
CA ALA A 163 -5.30 -3.52 -15.64
C ALA A 163 -4.46 -4.41 -14.72
N ILE A 164 -4.82 -4.55 -13.44
CA ILE A 164 -4.18 -5.47 -12.49
C ILE A 164 -4.26 -6.91 -13.01
N LYS A 165 -5.44 -7.34 -13.51
CA LYS A 165 -5.60 -8.65 -14.17
C LYS A 165 -4.65 -8.81 -15.35
N GLY A 166 -4.54 -7.79 -16.20
CA GLY A 166 -3.67 -7.81 -17.39
C GLY A 166 -2.18 -7.92 -17.02
N MET A 167 -1.76 -7.35 -15.88
CA MET A 167 -0.38 -7.35 -15.43
C MET A 167 0.02 -8.61 -14.66
N TYR A 168 -0.85 -9.11 -13.76
CA TYR A 168 -0.51 -10.15 -12.79
C TYR A 168 -1.36 -11.42 -12.93
N GLY A 169 -2.34 -11.43 -13.83
CA GLY A 169 -3.23 -12.56 -14.07
C GLY A 169 -4.52 -12.55 -13.25
N SER A 170 -5.49 -13.37 -13.66
CA SER A 170 -6.81 -13.46 -13.02
C SER A 170 -6.72 -13.93 -11.57
N ARG A 171 -5.84 -14.89 -11.28
CA ARG A 171 -5.66 -15.43 -9.93
C ARG A 171 -5.28 -14.36 -8.91
N VAL A 172 -4.37 -13.44 -9.24
CA VAL A 172 -4.00 -12.31 -8.38
C VAL A 172 -5.18 -11.36 -8.19
N GLN A 173 -5.90 -11.06 -9.27
CA GLN A 173 -7.09 -10.23 -9.22
C GLN A 173 -8.16 -10.82 -8.30
N ASP A 174 -8.48 -12.11 -8.45
CA ASP A 174 -9.50 -12.79 -7.66
C ASP A 174 -9.15 -12.79 -6.16
N ARG A 175 -7.88 -13.00 -5.83
CA ARG A 175 -7.39 -12.93 -4.45
C ARG A 175 -7.50 -11.53 -3.84
N ILE A 176 -7.26 -10.49 -4.64
CA ILE A 176 -7.49 -9.12 -4.19
C ILE A 176 -8.97 -8.89 -3.92
N TYR A 177 -9.86 -9.30 -4.81
CA TYR A 177 -11.31 -9.17 -4.60
C TYR A 177 -11.81 -9.90 -3.35
N GLU A 178 -11.20 -11.03 -3.01
CA GLU A 178 -11.65 -11.86 -1.89
C GLU A 178 -11.37 -11.23 -0.52
N VAL A 179 -10.25 -10.50 -0.37
CA VAL A 179 -9.80 -10.06 0.96
C VAL A 179 -9.65 -8.55 1.12
N PHE A 180 -9.74 -7.78 0.04
CA PHE A 180 -9.57 -6.32 0.09
C PHE A 180 -10.89 -5.58 -0.16
N ASP A 181 -11.13 -4.55 0.63
CA ASP A 181 -12.08 -3.50 0.27
C ASP A 181 -11.46 -2.63 -0.83
N ILE A 182 -12.03 -2.72 -2.03
CA ILE A 182 -11.52 -2.00 -3.20
C ILE A 182 -12.18 -0.63 -3.27
N MET A 183 -11.36 0.41 -3.23
CA MET A 183 -11.83 1.80 -3.18
C MET A 183 -11.17 2.64 -4.27
N GLU A 184 -11.99 3.24 -5.13
CA GLU A 184 -11.52 4.19 -6.13
C GLU A 184 -11.38 5.58 -5.51
N ILE A 185 -10.16 6.12 -5.47
CA ILE A 185 -9.92 7.49 -5.02
C ILE A 185 -10.22 8.46 -6.16
N LYS A 186 -11.40 9.08 -6.08
CA LYS A 186 -11.89 10.08 -7.04
C LYS A 186 -11.53 11.50 -6.58
N ARG A 187 -11.59 12.44 -7.49
CA ARG A 187 -11.47 13.87 -7.20
C ARG A 187 -12.48 14.62 -8.03
N GLU A 188 -13.06 15.68 -7.47
CA GLU A 188 -14.00 16.56 -8.18
C GLU A 188 -13.45 17.01 -9.53
N LYS A 189 -14.34 17.06 -10.52
CA LYS A 189 -14.01 17.59 -11.85
C LYS A 189 -13.52 19.03 -11.68
N GLY A 190 -12.41 19.37 -12.33
CA GLY A 190 -11.87 20.75 -12.33
C GLY A 190 -10.80 21.05 -11.28
N LYS A 191 -10.63 20.27 -10.24
CA LYS A 191 -9.54 20.48 -9.26
C LYS A 191 -8.21 19.96 -9.81
N LYS A 192 -7.16 20.78 -9.68
CA LYS A 192 -5.77 20.39 -10.05
C LYS A 192 -5.27 19.28 -9.13
N SER A 193 -4.29 18.48 -9.55
CA SER A 193 -3.69 17.47 -8.67
C SER A 193 -3.09 18.13 -7.42
N TYR A 194 -3.11 17.44 -6.26
CA TYR A 194 -2.53 17.93 -5.00
C TYR A 194 -1.10 18.46 -5.16
N ARG A 195 -0.29 17.78 -5.99
CA ARG A 195 1.08 18.23 -6.30
C ARG A 195 1.12 19.58 -7.04
N ARG A 196 0.17 19.81 -7.93
CA ARG A 196 0.07 21.08 -8.70
C ARG A 196 -0.48 22.21 -7.84
N GLU A 197 -1.40 21.94 -6.93
CA GLU A 197 -1.91 22.94 -5.98
C GLU A 197 -0.81 23.42 -5.05
N LYS A 198 -0.08 22.49 -4.42
CA LYS A 198 1.05 22.80 -3.53
C LYS A 198 2.13 23.62 -4.26
N GLN A 199 2.41 23.31 -5.52
CA GLN A 199 3.38 24.05 -6.32
C GLN A 199 2.89 25.45 -6.70
N THR A 200 1.56 25.60 -6.88
CA THR A 200 0.95 26.91 -7.16
C THR A 200 0.95 27.78 -5.90
N GLU A 201 0.78 27.21 -4.71
CA GLU A 201 0.87 27.91 -3.43
C GLU A 201 2.30 28.37 -3.12
N LEU A 202 3.29 27.51 -3.36
CA LEU A 202 4.72 27.84 -3.19
C LEU A 202 5.22 28.92 -4.15
N ASN A 203 4.62 29.05 -5.33
CA ASN A 203 4.99 30.09 -6.32
C ASN A 203 4.23 31.41 -6.10
N LYS A 204 3.35 31.51 -5.09
CA LYS A 204 2.60 32.74 -4.75
C LYS A 204 3.14 33.47 -3.51
N GLY A 205 4.10 32.88 -2.82
CA GLY A 205 4.82 33.46 -1.68
C GLY A 205 6.25 33.81 -2.06
#